data_96e17cbcfb06a396a9014ae297cd0f1c
#
_entry.id   96e17cbcfb06a396a9014ae297cd0f1c
#
_cell.length_a   1.000
_cell.length_b   1.000
_cell.length_c   1.000
_cell.angle_alpha   90.00
_cell.angle_beta   90.00
_cell.angle_gamma   90.00
#
_symmetry.space_group_name_H-M   'P 1'
#
loop_
_entity.id
_entity.type
_entity.pdbx_description
1 polymer ?
#
loop_
_entity_poly.entity_id
_entity_poly.type
_entity_poly.pdbx_seq_one_letter_code
_entity_poly.pdbx_strand_id
1 'polypeptide(L)'
;MYHDRTFGLYINGKWSWGSGTQKKPVLDPATELVIGHIPDATAEDIDQALAAAASGFQAWRKVQPWERGNRLGRVSELLRERIEELVVVMSTESGKPLVESRGEWIACAEQFEWYAEETKRIYGRSTTAAMRRRACR
;
A
#
# COMPACT_ATOMS: atom_id res chain seq x y z
N MET A 1 -1.67 21.73 9.64
CA MET A 1 -3.00 21.63 10.22
C MET A 1 -3.93 21.03 9.19
N TYR A 2 -4.50 19.84 9.45
CA TYR A 2 -5.17 19.01 8.42
C TYR A 2 -6.70 19.21 8.39
N HIS A 3 -7.19 20.31 8.97
CA HIS A 3 -8.62 20.61 8.99
C HIS A 3 -9.15 20.75 7.56
N ASP A 4 -10.18 19.97 7.25
CA ASP A 4 -10.98 20.01 6.01
C ASP A 4 -10.33 19.38 4.75
N ARG A 5 -9.43 18.41 4.91
CA ARG A 5 -8.99 17.61 3.76
C ARG A 5 -10.02 16.52 3.47
N THR A 6 -10.47 16.46 2.24
CA THR A 6 -11.28 15.35 1.74
C THR A 6 -10.37 14.46 0.89
N PHE A 7 -10.27 13.19 1.28
CA PHE A 7 -9.47 12.19 0.57
C PHE A 7 -10.39 11.37 -0.31
N GLY A 8 -10.03 11.20 -1.58
CA GLY A 8 -10.78 10.38 -2.52
C GLY A 8 -10.47 8.89 -2.41
N LEU A 9 -11.17 8.09 -3.21
CA LEU A 9 -10.82 6.71 -3.49
C LEU A 9 -9.68 6.68 -4.53
N TYR A 10 -8.66 5.87 -4.29
CA TYR A 10 -7.59 5.65 -5.26
C TYR A 10 -7.80 4.30 -5.95
N ILE A 11 -8.34 4.34 -7.17
CA ILE A 11 -8.67 3.14 -7.94
C ILE A 11 -8.01 3.22 -9.32
N ASN A 12 -7.35 2.16 -9.73
CA ASN A 12 -6.68 2.05 -11.04
C ASN A 12 -5.72 3.22 -11.36
N GLY A 13 -4.94 3.63 -10.35
CA GLY A 13 -3.96 4.71 -10.50
C GLY A 13 -4.55 6.13 -10.52
N LYS A 14 -5.83 6.29 -10.20
CA LYS A 14 -6.52 7.60 -10.22
C LYS A 14 -7.25 7.86 -8.92
N TRP A 15 -7.24 9.10 -8.50
CA TRP A 15 -8.09 9.61 -7.42
C TRP A 15 -9.47 9.97 -7.96
N SER A 16 -10.52 9.56 -7.25
CA SER A 16 -11.91 9.91 -7.54
C SER A 16 -12.71 10.08 -6.24
N TRP A 17 -13.86 10.72 -6.34
CA TRP A 17 -14.78 10.85 -5.20
C TRP A 17 -15.72 9.64 -5.04
N GLY A 18 -15.55 8.61 -5.85
CA GLY A 18 -16.47 7.49 -5.95
C GLY A 18 -17.74 7.84 -6.73
N SER A 19 -18.60 6.85 -6.90
CA SER A 19 -19.91 7.00 -7.57
C SER A 19 -21.02 7.46 -6.61
N GLY A 20 -20.79 7.36 -5.29
CA GLY A 20 -21.73 7.77 -4.25
C GLY A 20 -21.63 9.26 -3.88
N THR A 21 -22.65 9.76 -3.21
CA THR A 21 -22.71 11.14 -2.73
C THR A 21 -22.40 11.28 -1.22
N GLN A 22 -22.38 10.15 -0.50
CA GLN A 22 -22.17 10.13 0.93
C GLN A 22 -20.68 10.23 1.29
N LYS A 23 -20.41 10.98 2.36
CA LYS A 23 -19.06 11.10 2.94
C LYS A 23 -19.12 10.77 4.42
N LYS A 24 -18.08 10.13 4.92
CA LYS A 24 -17.92 9.86 6.36
C LYS A 24 -16.89 10.81 6.94
N PRO A 25 -17.18 11.42 8.09
CA PRO A 25 -16.19 12.22 8.80
C PRO A 25 -15.10 11.33 9.38
N VAL A 26 -13.87 11.79 9.34
CA VAL A 26 -12.75 11.26 10.11
C VAL A 26 -12.59 12.11 11.34
N LEU A 27 -12.60 11.49 12.51
CA LEU A 27 -12.53 12.19 13.80
C LEU A 27 -11.15 12.04 14.42
N ASP A 28 -10.69 13.07 15.09
CA ASP A 28 -9.63 12.98 16.08
C ASP A 28 -10.20 12.36 17.36
N PRO A 29 -9.75 11.18 17.79
CA PRO A 29 -10.33 10.50 18.96
C PRO A 29 -10.04 11.20 20.28
N ALA A 30 -9.07 12.12 20.35
CA ALA A 30 -8.73 12.86 21.55
C ALA A 30 -9.64 14.09 21.76
N THR A 31 -10.10 14.71 20.67
CA THR A 31 -10.88 15.95 20.70
C THR A 31 -12.30 15.81 20.17
N GLU A 32 -12.61 14.67 19.53
CA GLU A 32 -13.85 14.39 18.81
C GLU A 32 -14.14 15.37 17.65
N LEU A 33 -13.16 16.18 17.27
CA LEU A 33 -13.29 17.11 16.16
C LEU A 33 -13.13 16.40 14.82
N VAL A 34 -13.88 16.86 13.83
CA VAL A 34 -13.72 16.38 12.43
C VAL A 34 -12.41 16.93 11.87
N ILE A 35 -11.53 16.03 11.43
CA ILE A 35 -10.23 16.34 10.82
C ILE A 35 -10.20 16.12 9.30
N GLY A 36 -11.24 15.54 8.76
CA GLY A 36 -11.37 15.32 7.32
C GLY A 36 -12.62 14.52 6.97
N HIS A 37 -12.78 14.24 5.68
CA HIS A 37 -13.85 13.40 5.17
C HIS A 37 -13.32 12.41 4.16
N ILE A 38 -13.91 11.21 4.13
CA ILE A 38 -13.68 10.18 3.11
C ILE A 38 -15.00 9.86 2.42
N PRO A 39 -15.00 9.57 1.10
CA PRO A 39 -16.19 9.11 0.42
C PRO A 39 -16.59 7.72 0.93
N ASP A 40 -17.91 7.48 1.03
CA ASP A 40 -18.43 6.14 1.29
C ASP A 40 -18.47 5.38 -0.04
N ALA A 41 -17.64 4.36 -0.17
CA ALA A 41 -17.54 3.59 -1.41
C ALA A 41 -18.82 2.79 -1.64
N THR A 42 -19.35 2.86 -2.85
CA THR A 42 -20.50 2.05 -3.28
C THR A 42 -20.07 0.65 -3.70
N ALA A 43 -21.03 -0.26 -3.89
CA ALA A 43 -20.75 -1.58 -4.44
C ALA A 43 -20.06 -1.49 -5.82
N GLU A 44 -20.47 -0.53 -6.66
CA GLU A 44 -19.85 -0.29 -7.97
C GLU A 44 -18.38 0.14 -7.84
N ASP A 45 -18.05 1.02 -6.90
CA ASP A 45 -16.66 1.43 -6.64
C ASP A 45 -15.81 0.24 -6.18
N ILE A 46 -16.38 -0.63 -5.34
CA ILE A 46 -15.72 -1.86 -4.87
C ILE A 46 -15.46 -2.81 -6.03
N ASP A 47 -16.45 -3.04 -6.89
CA ASP A 47 -16.31 -3.91 -8.07
C ASP A 47 -15.23 -3.37 -9.03
N GLN A 48 -15.19 -2.06 -9.26
CA GLN A 48 -14.14 -1.41 -10.04
C GLN A 48 -12.75 -1.59 -9.40
N ALA A 49 -12.65 -1.46 -8.07
CA ALA A 49 -11.39 -1.67 -7.36
C ALA A 49 -10.91 -3.13 -7.46
N LEU A 50 -11.82 -4.10 -7.33
CA LEU A 50 -11.50 -5.52 -7.48
C LEU A 50 -11.05 -5.87 -8.90
N ALA A 51 -11.75 -5.35 -9.92
CA ALA A 51 -11.36 -5.53 -11.31
C ALA A 51 -9.99 -4.92 -11.61
N ALA A 52 -9.72 -3.72 -11.08
CA ALA A 52 -8.42 -3.05 -11.20
C ALA A 52 -7.31 -3.84 -10.50
N ALA A 53 -7.58 -4.38 -9.30
CA ALA A 53 -6.62 -5.20 -8.56
C ALA A 53 -6.29 -6.50 -9.31
N ALA A 54 -7.29 -7.18 -9.88
CA ALA A 54 -7.10 -8.38 -10.68
C ALA A 54 -6.23 -8.11 -11.92
N SER A 55 -6.50 -7.02 -12.63
CA SER A 55 -5.67 -6.58 -13.76
C SER A 55 -4.25 -6.20 -13.34
N GLY A 56 -4.13 -5.43 -12.26
CA GLY A 56 -2.86 -5.03 -11.67
C GLY A 56 -2.01 -6.23 -11.26
N PHE A 57 -2.62 -7.27 -10.68
CA PHE A 57 -1.92 -8.51 -10.34
C PHE A 57 -1.34 -9.18 -11.57
N GLN A 58 -2.09 -9.27 -12.68
CA GLN A 58 -1.59 -9.87 -13.91
C GLN A 58 -0.42 -9.11 -14.53
N ALA A 59 -0.39 -7.79 -14.37
CA ALA A 59 0.74 -6.96 -14.78
C ALA A 59 1.93 -7.12 -13.82
N TRP A 60 1.68 -7.01 -12.51
CA TRP A 60 2.71 -7.05 -11.48
C TRP A 60 3.47 -8.38 -11.44
N ARG A 61 2.79 -9.51 -11.58
CA ARG A 61 3.44 -10.82 -11.57
C ARG A 61 4.47 -11.02 -12.69
N LYS A 62 4.39 -10.23 -13.77
CA LYS A 62 5.32 -10.27 -14.90
C LYS A 62 6.52 -9.33 -14.72
N VAL A 63 6.47 -8.42 -13.74
CA VAL A 63 7.56 -7.49 -13.47
C VAL A 63 8.76 -8.27 -12.93
N GLN A 64 9.94 -7.95 -13.45
CA GLN A 64 11.19 -8.60 -13.05
C GLN A 64 11.48 -8.37 -11.54
N PRO A 65 12.07 -9.35 -10.85
CA PRO A 65 12.36 -9.24 -9.41
C PRO A 65 13.16 -7.97 -9.05
N TRP A 66 14.15 -7.60 -9.83
CA TRP A 66 14.93 -6.38 -9.63
C TRP A 66 14.10 -5.11 -9.69
N GLU A 67 13.22 -5.02 -10.68
CA GLU A 67 12.34 -3.86 -10.81
C GLU A 67 11.33 -3.78 -9.66
N ARG A 68 10.79 -4.93 -9.22
CA ARG A 68 9.95 -4.99 -8.02
C ARG A 68 10.70 -4.51 -6.78
N GLY A 69 11.95 -4.98 -6.59
CA GLY A 69 12.81 -4.55 -5.50
C GLY A 69 13.06 -3.04 -5.53
N ASN A 70 13.41 -2.48 -6.69
CA ASN A 70 13.63 -1.05 -6.83
C ASN A 70 12.37 -0.22 -6.48
N ARG A 71 11.19 -0.67 -6.88
CA ARG A 71 9.92 0.01 -6.55
C ARG A 71 9.62 -0.04 -5.06
N LEU A 72 9.84 -1.19 -4.40
CA LEU A 72 9.67 -1.32 -2.95
C LEU A 72 10.69 -0.49 -2.17
N GLY A 73 11.95 -0.48 -2.61
CA GLY A 73 12.98 0.39 -2.03
C GLY A 73 12.62 1.87 -2.13
N ARG A 74 12.09 2.30 -3.28
CA ARG A 74 11.62 3.69 -3.44
C ARG A 74 10.46 4.04 -2.50
N VAL A 75 9.59 3.08 -2.16
CA VAL A 75 8.56 3.30 -1.12
C VAL A 75 9.20 3.55 0.24
N SER A 76 10.21 2.72 0.64
CA SER A 76 10.94 2.93 1.90
C SER A 76 11.58 4.32 1.98
N GLU A 77 12.25 4.76 0.91
CA GLU A 77 12.84 6.10 0.83
C GLU A 77 11.78 7.20 1.03
N LEU A 78 10.66 7.12 0.28
CA LEU A 78 9.58 8.10 0.38
C LEU A 78 8.94 8.15 1.76
N LEU A 79 8.81 7.01 2.45
CA LEU A 79 8.32 6.96 3.82
C LEU A 79 9.27 7.69 4.77
N ARG A 80 10.58 7.47 4.64
CA ARG A 80 11.60 8.15 5.45
C ARG A 80 11.64 9.67 5.16
N GLU A 81 11.54 10.07 3.89
CA GLU A 81 11.49 11.48 3.50
C GLU A 81 10.29 12.22 4.11
N ARG A 82 9.15 11.53 4.29
CA ARG A 82 7.88 12.11 4.76
C ARG A 82 7.52 11.77 6.19
N ILE A 83 8.44 11.20 6.95
CA ILE A 83 8.13 10.62 8.25
C ILE A 83 7.49 11.62 9.21
N GLU A 84 7.93 12.87 9.23
CA GLU A 84 7.39 13.90 10.13
C GLU A 84 5.92 14.21 9.82
N GLU A 85 5.56 14.26 8.55
CA GLU A 85 4.18 14.45 8.12
C GLU A 85 3.32 13.24 8.50
N LEU A 86 3.80 12.03 8.21
CA LEU A 86 3.07 10.79 8.42
C LEU A 86 2.83 10.51 9.91
N VAL A 87 3.79 10.83 10.76
CA VAL A 87 3.68 10.69 12.22
C VAL A 87 2.54 11.55 12.77
N VAL A 88 2.45 12.81 12.32
CA VAL A 88 1.38 13.71 12.77
C VAL A 88 0.02 13.20 12.30
N VAL A 89 -0.10 12.78 11.05
CA VAL A 89 -1.36 12.23 10.50
C VAL A 89 -1.81 11.01 11.32
N MET A 90 -0.94 10.02 11.49
CA MET A 90 -1.26 8.80 12.23
C MET A 90 -1.66 9.11 13.68
N SER A 91 -0.92 9.98 14.36
CA SER A 91 -1.22 10.36 15.74
C SER A 91 -2.59 11.05 15.85
N THR A 92 -2.91 11.95 14.92
CA THR A 92 -4.18 12.68 14.92
C THR A 92 -5.37 11.76 14.62
N GLU A 93 -5.22 10.81 13.68
CA GLU A 93 -6.31 9.90 13.33
C GLU A 93 -6.55 8.78 14.34
N SER A 94 -5.49 8.30 15.01
CA SER A 94 -5.56 7.13 15.89
C SER A 94 -5.53 7.46 17.38
N GLY A 95 -5.19 8.70 17.75
CA GLY A 95 -4.95 9.10 19.14
C GLY A 95 -3.65 8.53 19.74
N LYS A 96 -2.79 7.93 18.92
CA LYS A 96 -1.54 7.32 19.36
C LYS A 96 -0.49 8.37 19.68
N PRO A 97 0.37 8.18 20.70
CA PRO A 97 1.49 9.08 20.98
C PRO A 97 2.44 9.24 19.77
N LEU A 98 2.95 10.44 19.54
CA LEU A 98 3.85 10.73 18.40
C LEU A 98 5.08 9.82 18.36
N VAL A 99 5.62 9.46 19.52
CA VAL A 99 6.80 8.56 19.62
C VAL A 99 6.48 7.17 19.09
N GLU A 100 5.30 6.63 19.43
CA GLU A 100 4.85 5.32 18.95
C GLU A 100 4.52 5.36 17.46
N SER A 101 3.83 6.39 17.01
CA SER A 101 3.54 6.62 15.58
C SER A 101 4.83 6.68 14.76
N ARG A 102 5.86 7.33 15.29
CA ARG A 102 7.19 7.39 14.65
C ARG A 102 7.83 6.00 14.56
N GLY A 103 7.81 5.23 15.64
CA GLY A 103 8.33 3.87 15.67
C GLY A 103 7.65 2.98 14.62
N GLU A 104 6.34 3.07 14.47
CA GLU A 104 5.60 2.31 13.47
C GLU A 104 5.95 2.70 12.02
N TRP A 105 6.10 4.00 11.72
CA TRP A 105 6.50 4.44 10.38
C TRP A 105 7.93 4.04 10.03
N ILE A 106 8.85 4.06 11.03
CA ILE A 106 10.21 3.53 10.85
C ILE A 106 10.15 2.03 10.52
N ALA A 107 9.44 1.25 11.34
CA ALA A 107 9.26 -0.19 11.11
C ALA A 107 8.60 -0.48 9.75
N CYS A 108 7.63 0.32 9.33
CA CYS A 108 7.01 0.22 8.02
C CYS A 108 8.04 0.42 6.89
N ALA A 109 8.88 1.45 6.97
CA ALA A 109 9.93 1.70 5.98
C ALA A 109 10.95 0.56 5.92
N GLU A 110 11.35 0.02 7.09
CA GLU A 110 12.25 -1.14 7.19
C GLU A 110 11.64 -2.41 6.58
N GLN A 111 10.34 -2.62 6.73
CA GLN A 111 9.63 -3.74 6.11
C GLN A 111 9.69 -3.64 4.57
N PHE A 112 9.45 -2.46 4.00
CA PHE A 112 9.56 -2.26 2.56
C PHE A 112 10.99 -2.49 2.06
N GLU A 113 12.00 -2.03 2.79
CA GLU A 113 13.41 -2.25 2.48
C GLU A 113 13.77 -3.74 2.52
N TRP A 114 13.35 -4.44 3.58
CA TRP A 114 13.54 -5.88 3.71
C TRP A 114 12.94 -6.65 2.53
N TYR A 115 11.67 -6.39 2.20
CA TYR A 115 11.02 -7.07 1.09
C TYR A 115 11.55 -6.66 -0.28
N ALA A 116 12.12 -5.47 -0.43
CA ALA A 116 12.84 -5.07 -1.64
C ALA A 116 14.03 -6.02 -1.91
N GLU A 117 14.77 -6.40 -0.87
CA GLU A 117 15.87 -7.37 -0.97
C GLU A 117 15.34 -8.81 -1.17
N GLU A 118 14.26 -9.18 -0.51
CA GLU A 118 13.67 -10.53 -0.64
C GLU A 118 13.10 -10.80 -2.04
N THR A 119 12.71 -9.80 -2.81
CA THR A 119 12.27 -10.01 -4.20
C THR A 119 13.31 -10.75 -5.04
N LYS A 120 14.58 -10.61 -4.72
CA LYS A 120 15.72 -11.22 -5.44
C LYS A 120 15.94 -12.69 -5.05
N ARG A 121 15.30 -13.15 -3.95
CA ARG A 121 15.49 -14.49 -3.36
C ARG A 121 14.30 -15.43 -3.56
N ILE A 122 13.35 -15.05 -4.40
CA ILE A 122 12.18 -15.88 -4.71
C ILE A 122 12.59 -16.96 -5.74
N TYR A 123 13.21 -18.02 -5.27
CA TYR A 123 13.71 -19.10 -6.13
C TYR A 123 12.66 -20.17 -6.45
N GLY A 124 11.49 -20.13 -5.80
CA GLY A 124 10.51 -21.20 -5.89
C GLY A 124 11.01 -22.52 -5.27
N ARG A 125 10.18 -23.56 -5.37
CA ARG A 125 10.64 -24.94 -5.09
C ARG A 125 11.25 -25.51 -6.36
N SER A 126 12.57 -25.64 -6.42
CA SER A 126 13.20 -26.47 -7.44
C SER A 126 13.00 -27.94 -7.04
N THR A 127 12.05 -28.62 -7.68
CA THR A 127 12.00 -30.06 -7.66
C THR A 127 12.97 -30.56 -8.71
N THR A 128 13.91 -31.43 -8.33
CA THR A 128 14.75 -32.14 -9.30
C THR A 128 13.80 -32.96 -10.17
N ALA A 129 13.49 -32.47 -11.37
CA ALA A 129 12.79 -33.29 -12.34
C ALA A 129 13.71 -34.50 -12.64
N ALA A 130 13.22 -35.71 -12.41
CA ALA A 130 13.90 -36.88 -12.87
C ALA A 130 14.07 -36.75 -14.39
N MET A 131 15.29 -36.48 -14.84
CA MET A 131 15.60 -36.44 -16.26
C MET A 131 15.30 -37.85 -16.82
N ARG A 132 14.18 -38.03 -17.50
CA ARG A 132 14.04 -39.12 -18.44
C ARG A 132 15.04 -38.85 -19.55
N ARG A 133 16.17 -39.59 -19.53
CA ARG A 133 17.05 -39.67 -20.70
C ARG A 133 16.19 -40.08 -21.89
N ARG A 134 15.89 -39.15 -22.79
CA ARG A 134 15.43 -39.53 -24.12
C ARG A 134 16.63 -40.24 -24.76
N ALA A 135 16.54 -41.56 -24.87
CA ALA A 135 17.43 -42.31 -25.73
C ALA A 135 17.23 -41.75 -27.15
N CYS A 136 18.25 -41.09 -27.68
CA CYS A 136 18.32 -40.85 -29.13
C CYS A 136 18.42 -42.20 -29.83
N ARG A 137 17.43 -42.50 -30.66
CA ARG A 137 17.56 -43.49 -31.74
C ARG A 137 17.82 -42.74 -33.03
#